data_efb96533888360bcca20beda1ad5f98f
#
_entry.id   efb96533888360bcca20beda1ad5f98f
#
_cell.length_a   1.000
_cell.length_b   1.000
_cell.length_c   1.000
_cell.angle_alpha   90.00
_cell.angle_beta   90.00
_cell.angle_gamma   90.00
#
_symmetry.space_group_name_H-M   'P 1'
#
loop_
_entity.id
_entity.type
_entity.pdbx_description
1 polymer ?
#
loop_
_entity_poly.entity_id
_entity_poly.type
_entity_poly.pdbx_seq_one_letter_code
_entity_poly.pdbx_strand_id
1 'polypeptide(L)'
;YKFIPLNNNQILYGLGAIKGSGDSSIDLILAERKNNGPYRSLFDFTLRLDLTKVNRRVVESLVRSGAFDKIEPNRASLLASVNLAIKMAEQSKNEVGQEGLFGGSDIDAIKLVEMNPWEEKNQLLEEKVALGFYFSGHLFSYYKKIIKSFISTRLVDLKPRQESYLIAGIVSSVKYRPTS
;
A
#
# COMPACT_ATOMS: atom_id res chain seq x y z
N TYR A 1 -13.49 -4.33 -6.51
CA TYR A 1 -13.05 -3.37 -7.52
C TYR A 1 -13.38 -1.92 -7.14
N LYS A 2 -14.64 -1.61 -6.83
CA LYS A 2 -15.15 -0.27 -6.52
C LYS A 2 -15.16 -0.01 -5.00
N PHE A 3 -15.34 1.25 -4.64
CA PHE A 3 -15.65 1.64 -3.27
C PHE A 3 -17.02 1.08 -2.87
N ILE A 4 -17.12 0.52 -1.68
CA ILE A 4 -18.36 -0.05 -1.15
C ILE A 4 -18.65 0.58 0.22
N PRO A 5 -19.79 1.25 0.41
CA PRO A 5 -20.18 1.70 1.74
C PRO A 5 -20.51 0.47 2.60
N LEU A 6 -19.89 0.38 3.78
CA LEU A 6 -20.17 -0.69 4.74
C LEU A 6 -21.27 -0.29 5.72
N ASN A 7 -21.27 0.99 6.12
CA ASN A 7 -22.27 1.63 6.97
C ASN A 7 -22.18 3.16 6.80
N ASN A 8 -22.92 3.93 7.61
CA ASN A 8 -22.97 5.39 7.47
C ASN A 8 -21.63 6.10 7.63
N ASN A 9 -20.62 5.46 8.21
CA ASN A 9 -19.34 6.09 8.52
C ASN A 9 -18.11 5.34 7.96
N GLN A 10 -18.31 4.24 7.24
CA GLN A 10 -17.21 3.42 6.73
C GLN A 10 -17.39 3.10 5.24
N ILE A 11 -16.29 3.22 4.51
CA ILE A 11 -16.21 2.87 3.09
C ILE A 11 -15.06 1.88 2.90
N LEU A 12 -15.35 0.75 2.26
CA LEU A 12 -14.33 -0.17 1.81
C LEU A 12 -13.64 0.43 0.58
N TYR A 13 -12.33 0.63 0.69
CA TYR A 13 -11.53 1.16 -0.43
C TYR A 13 -11.41 0.11 -1.54
N GLY A 14 -11.75 0.49 -2.77
CA GLY A 14 -11.70 -0.42 -3.91
C GLY A 14 -10.28 -0.63 -4.43
N LEU A 15 -9.87 -1.87 -4.64
CA LEU A 15 -8.54 -2.21 -5.17
C LEU A 15 -8.25 -1.54 -6.53
N GLY A 16 -9.27 -1.30 -7.36
CA GLY A 16 -9.12 -0.62 -8.64
C GLY A 16 -8.70 0.85 -8.55
N ALA A 17 -8.75 1.46 -7.36
CA ALA A 17 -8.29 2.82 -7.14
C ALA A 17 -6.81 2.91 -6.73
N ILE A 18 -6.13 1.78 -6.57
CA ILE A 18 -4.69 1.72 -6.29
C ILE A 18 -3.92 2.05 -7.57
N LYS A 19 -2.98 2.98 -7.48
CA LYS A 19 -2.19 3.42 -8.64
C LYS A 19 -1.36 2.28 -9.21
N GLY A 20 -1.44 2.11 -10.52
CA GLY A 20 -0.65 1.10 -11.23
C GLY A 20 -1.21 -0.31 -11.18
N SER A 21 -2.38 -0.53 -10.54
CA SER A 21 -3.00 -1.86 -10.46
C SER A 21 -3.80 -2.20 -11.72
N GLY A 22 -4.10 -1.47 -12.65
CA GLY A 22 -4.83 -1.80 -13.88
C GLY A 22 -6.05 -2.73 -13.70
N ASP A 23 -7.10 -2.50 -14.48
CA ASP A 23 -8.37 -3.22 -14.33
C ASP A 23 -8.22 -4.73 -14.51
N SER A 24 -7.49 -5.14 -15.54
CA SER A 24 -7.27 -6.57 -15.84
C SER A 24 -6.53 -7.32 -14.72
N SER A 25 -5.59 -6.66 -14.04
CA SER A 25 -4.88 -7.27 -12.90
C SER A 25 -5.83 -7.46 -11.71
N ILE A 26 -6.66 -6.46 -11.43
CA ILE A 26 -7.63 -6.53 -10.32
C ILE A 26 -8.71 -7.57 -10.60
N ASP A 27 -9.21 -7.67 -11.82
CA ASP A 27 -10.19 -8.68 -12.20
C ASP A 27 -9.66 -10.10 -12.00
N LEU A 28 -8.39 -10.36 -12.37
CA LEU A 28 -7.73 -11.63 -12.12
C LEU A 28 -7.60 -11.94 -10.63
N ILE A 29 -7.14 -10.98 -9.83
CA ILE A 29 -7.02 -11.12 -8.37
C ILE A 29 -8.37 -11.47 -7.74
N LEU A 30 -9.44 -10.78 -8.15
CA LEU A 30 -10.79 -11.01 -7.63
C LEU A 30 -11.37 -12.35 -8.08
N ALA A 31 -11.18 -12.71 -9.35
CA ALA A 31 -11.65 -14.00 -9.90
C ALA A 31 -10.96 -15.16 -9.20
N GLU A 32 -9.63 -15.11 -9.06
CA GLU A 32 -8.86 -16.14 -8.38
C GLU A 32 -9.27 -16.28 -6.91
N ARG A 33 -9.44 -15.17 -6.19
CA ARG A 33 -9.90 -15.17 -4.81
C ARG A 33 -11.31 -15.76 -4.66
N LYS A 34 -12.19 -15.49 -5.63
CA LYS A 34 -13.57 -16.03 -5.64
C LYS A 34 -13.60 -17.53 -5.86
N ASN A 35 -12.74 -18.04 -6.77
CA ASN A 35 -12.73 -19.45 -7.16
C ASN A 35 -12.00 -20.35 -6.15
N ASN A 36 -10.86 -19.85 -5.61
CA ASN A 36 -9.93 -20.65 -4.82
C ASN A 36 -9.77 -20.12 -3.37
N GLY A 37 -10.66 -19.21 -2.94
CA GLY A 37 -10.67 -18.68 -1.59
C GLY A 37 -9.66 -17.55 -1.32
N PRO A 38 -9.61 -17.04 -0.08
CA PRO A 38 -8.73 -15.94 0.30
C PRO A 38 -7.25 -16.33 0.16
N TYR A 39 -6.43 -15.34 -0.12
CA TYR A 39 -4.97 -15.51 -0.11
C TYR A 39 -4.46 -15.65 1.31
N ARG A 40 -3.51 -16.57 1.55
CA ARG A 40 -2.95 -16.87 2.87
C ARG A 40 -1.64 -16.14 3.15
N SER A 41 -0.84 -15.88 2.10
CA SER A 41 0.45 -15.21 2.20
C SER A 41 0.79 -14.47 0.90
N LEU A 42 1.88 -13.70 0.89
CA LEU A 42 2.44 -13.09 -0.32
C LEU A 42 2.87 -14.17 -1.33
N PHE A 43 3.42 -15.28 -0.86
CA PHE A 43 3.86 -16.40 -1.70
C PHE A 43 2.67 -17.11 -2.33
N ASP A 44 1.63 -17.42 -1.55
CA ASP A 44 0.37 -17.99 -2.06
C ASP A 44 -0.24 -17.08 -3.14
N PHE A 45 -0.23 -15.77 -2.91
CA PHE A 45 -0.73 -14.77 -3.86
C PHE A 45 0.03 -14.81 -5.19
N THR A 46 1.36 -14.79 -5.16
CA THR A 46 2.18 -14.79 -6.39
C THR A 46 2.14 -16.12 -7.14
N LEU A 47 2.06 -17.24 -6.44
CA LEU A 47 1.96 -18.57 -7.06
C LEU A 47 0.65 -18.80 -7.81
N ARG A 48 -0.46 -18.29 -7.27
CA ARG A 48 -1.80 -18.48 -7.83
C ARG A 48 -2.12 -17.58 -9.02
N LEU A 49 -1.35 -16.51 -9.22
CA LEU A 49 -1.66 -15.49 -10.21
C LEU A 49 -0.75 -15.55 -11.45
N ASP A 50 -1.27 -15.06 -12.56
CA ASP A 50 -0.48 -14.82 -13.77
C ASP A 50 0.35 -13.53 -13.61
N LEU A 51 1.65 -13.71 -13.36
CA LEU A 51 2.59 -12.61 -13.10
C LEU A 51 2.91 -11.77 -14.35
N THR A 52 2.49 -12.20 -15.56
CA THR A 52 2.58 -11.35 -16.76
C THR A 52 1.57 -10.21 -16.70
N LYS A 53 0.43 -10.45 -16.05
CA LYS A 53 -0.66 -9.47 -15.86
C LYS A 53 -0.59 -8.80 -14.48
N VAL A 54 -0.38 -9.58 -13.42
CA VAL A 54 -0.17 -9.08 -12.05
C VAL A 54 1.33 -8.95 -11.80
N ASN A 55 1.96 -8.01 -12.48
CA ASN A 55 3.40 -7.84 -12.45
C ASN A 55 3.90 -7.29 -11.10
N ARG A 56 5.23 -7.26 -10.93
CA ARG A 56 5.90 -6.77 -9.73
C ARG A 56 5.37 -5.41 -9.25
N ARG A 57 5.15 -4.46 -10.17
CA ARG A 57 4.68 -3.12 -9.82
C ARG A 57 3.29 -3.13 -9.18
N VAL A 58 2.40 -4.00 -9.68
CA VAL A 58 1.07 -4.21 -9.09
C VAL A 58 1.19 -4.76 -7.68
N VAL A 59 2.02 -5.80 -7.48
CA VAL A 59 2.23 -6.42 -6.16
C VAL A 59 2.79 -5.40 -5.16
N GLU A 60 3.82 -4.64 -5.54
CA GLU A 60 4.37 -3.57 -4.71
C GLU A 60 3.33 -2.50 -4.34
N SER A 61 2.49 -2.09 -5.30
CA SER A 61 1.44 -1.10 -5.04
C SER A 61 0.37 -1.63 -4.07
N LEU A 62 0.01 -2.91 -4.17
CA LEU A 62 -0.89 -3.57 -3.22
C LEU A 62 -0.29 -3.63 -1.80
N VAL A 63 1.00 -3.95 -1.68
CA VAL A 63 1.72 -3.96 -0.39
C VAL A 63 1.73 -2.55 0.22
N ARG A 64 2.16 -1.54 -0.55
CA ARG A 64 2.27 -0.14 -0.09
C ARG A 64 0.91 0.42 0.34
N SER A 65 -0.17 0.02 -0.32
CA SER A 65 -1.53 0.46 0.01
C SER A 65 -2.13 -0.23 1.24
N GLY A 66 -1.49 -1.27 1.77
CA GLY A 66 -1.99 -2.04 2.91
C GLY A 66 -3.02 -3.12 2.54
N ALA A 67 -3.09 -3.52 1.27
CA ALA A 67 -4.03 -4.57 0.84
C ALA A 67 -3.74 -5.94 1.49
N PHE A 68 -2.55 -6.14 1.99
CA PHE A 68 -2.11 -7.37 2.67
C PHE A 68 -2.14 -7.29 4.21
N ASP A 69 -2.50 -6.15 4.83
CA ASP A 69 -2.36 -5.94 6.29
C ASP A 69 -3.10 -6.98 7.16
N LYS A 70 -4.16 -7.59 6.63
CA LYS A 70 -4.87 -8.68 7.34
C LYS A 70 -4.12 -10.01 7.32
N ILE A 71 -3.21 -10.19 6.38
CA ILE A 71 -2.40 -11.40 6.22
C ILE A 71 -1.08 -11.20 6.95
N GLU A 72 -0.44 -10.06 6.72
CA GLU A 72 0.85 -9.68 7.29
C GLU A 72 0.89 -8.16 7.50
N PRO A 73 0.95 -7.68 8.74
CA PRO A 73 0.93 -6.26 9.04
C PRO A 73 2.26 -5.55 8.75
N ASN A 74 3.38 -6.30 8.67
CA ASN A 74 4.69 -5.71 8.39
C ASN A 74 4.89 -5.49 6.88
N ARG A 75 4.42 -4.36 6.38
CA ARG A 75 4.55 -3.97 4.97
C ARG A 75 6.00 -3.85 4.50
N ALA A 76 6.96 -3.54 5.39
CA ALA A 76 8.38 -3.48 5.05
C ALA A 76 8.92 -4.87 4.68
N SER A 77 8.61 -5.88 5.49
CA SER A 77 8.98 -7.28 5.21
C SER A 77 8.29 -7.80 3.95
N LEU A 78 7.00 -7.48 3.75
CA LEU A 78 6.29 -7.83 2.52
C LEU A 78 6.97 -7.23 1.30
N LEU A 79 7.28 -5.93 1.30
CA LEU A 79 7.90 -5.24 0.17
C LEU A 79 9.30 -5.79 -0.15
N ALA A 80 10.10 -6.07 0.87
CA ALA A 80 11.42 -6.69 0.70
C ALA A 80 11.34 -8.11 0.11
N SER A 81 10.23 -8.82 0.36
CA SER A 81 10.02 -10.20 -0.08
C SER A 81 9.39 -10.32 -1.48
N VAL A 82 8.92 -9.23 -2.09
CA VAL A 82 8.22 -9.27 -3.39
C VAL A 82 9.06 -9.96 -4.47
N ASN A 83 10.35 -9.63 -4.57
CA ASN A 83 11.24 -10.25 -5.56
C ASN A 83 11.42 -11.74 -5.33
N LEU A 84 11.56 -12.15 -4.08
CA LEU A 84 11.67 -13.55 -3.70
C LEU A 84 10.40 -14.32 -4.08
N ALA A 85 9.24 -13.78 -3.74
CA ALA A 85 7.95 -14.38 -4.05
C ALA A 85 7.71 -14.55 -5.57
N ILE A 86 8.08 -13.54 -6.36
CA ILE A 86 7.97 -13.60 -7.82
C ILE A 86 8.90 -14.68 -8.40
N LYS A 87 10.18 -14.69 -8.00
CA LYS A 87 11.14 -15.69 -8.47
C LYS A 87 10.69 -17.12 -8.16
N MET A 88 10.18 -17.35 -6.96
CA MET A 88 9.65 -18.66 -6.57
C MET A 88 8.45 -19.08 -7.40
N ALA A 89 7.53 -18.16 -7.68
CA ALA A 89 6.39 -18.43 -8.52
C ALA A 89 6.78 -18.72 -9.97
N GLU A 90 7.81 -18.05 -10.52
CA GLU A 90 8.36 -18.32 -11.85
C GLU A 90 9.05 -19.70 -11.91
N GLN A 91 9.83 -20.03 -10.88
CA GLN A 91 10.49 -21.36 -10.77
C GLN A 91 9.45 -22.48 -10.70
N SER A 92 8.45 -22.36 -9.84
CA SER A 92 7.39 -23.36 -9.70
C SER A 92 6.64 -23.60 -11.02
N LYS A 93 6.42 -22.58 -11.84
CA LYS A 93 5.78 -22.72 -13.17
C LYS A 93 6.65 -23.44 -14.17
N ASN A 94 7.98 -23.26 -14.12
CA ASN A 94 8.93 -23.92 -15.01
C ASN A 94 9.13 -25.39 -14.65
N GLU A 95 8.90 -25.78 -13.41
CA GLU A 95 9.07 -27.14 -12.88
C GLU A 95 7.81 -28.02 -13.06
N VAL A 96 6.69 -27.50 -13.51
CA VAL A 96 5.44 -28.26 -13.76
C VAL A 96 5.59 -29.37 -14.83
N GLY A 97 6.80 -29.52 -15.45
CA GLY A 97 7.16 -30.65 -16.31
C GLY A 97 8.07 -31.71 -15.68
N GLN A 98 8.59 -31.50 -14.50
CA GLN A 98 9.38 -32.44 -13.71
C GLN A 98 8.79 -32.40 -12.30
N GLU A 99 8.64 -33.55 -11.63
CA GLU A 99 8.09 -33.66 -10.27
C GLU A 99 8.68 -32.55 -9.38
N GLY A 100 7.89 -31.48 -9.20
CA GLY A 100 8.38 -30.20 -8.65
C GLY A 100 8.80 -30.39 -7.19
N LEU A 101 10.00 -29.95 -6.83
CA LEU A 101 10.57 -29.97 -5.49
C LEU A 101 9.67 -29.28 -4.44
N PHE A 102 8.65 -28.53 -4.88
CA PHE A 102 7.66 -27.82 -4.07
C PHE A 102 6.22 -28.29 -4.30
N GLY A 103 6.04 -29.54 -4.75
CA GLY A 103 4.72 -30.16 -4.93
C GLY A 103 3.95 -30.25 -3.62
N GLY A 104 3.12 -29.24 -3.33
CA GLY A 104 2.04 -29.33 -2.35
C GLY A 104 2.40 -29.19 -0.86
N SER A 105 3.65 -29.08 -0.48
CA SER A 105 4.06 -28.99 0.91
C SER A 105 4.85 -27.70 1.19
N ASP A 106 4.36 -26.93 2.15
CA ASP A 106 5.06 -25.86 2.88
C ASP A 106 5.26 -24.49 2.23
N ILE A 107 4.34 -24.01 1.38
CA ILE A 107 4.29 -22.56 1.07
C ILE A 107 4.15 -21.73 2.34
N ASP A 108 3.46 -22.27 3.34
CA ASP A 108 3.27 -21.62 4.66
C ASP A 108 4.55 -21.63 5.52
N ALA A 109 5.56 -22.43 5.16
CA ALA A 109 6.88 -22.46 5.83
C ALA A 109 7.86 -21.43 5.28
N ILE A 110 7.56 -20.79 4.15
CA ILE A 110 8.47 -19.82 3.54
C ILE A 110 8.40 -18.51 4.35
N LYS A 111 9.53 -18.14 4.94
CA LYS A 111 9.63 -16.92 5.72
C LYS A 111 9.86 -15.70 4.84
N LEU A 112 9.21 -14.62 5.21
CA LEU A 112 9.48 -13.30 4.65
C LEU A 112 10.90 -12.84 5.02
N VAL A 113 11.46 -11.96 4.20
CA VAL A 113 12.66 -11.21 4.55
C VAL A 113 12.33 -10.34 5.78
N GLU A 114 13.05 -10.55 6.86
CA GLU A 114 12.82 -9.80 8.10
C GLU A 114 13.28 -8.36 7.95
N MET A 115 12.36 -7.43 8.15
CA MET A 115 12.60 -6.00 8.16
C MET A 115 11.93 -5.37 9.38
N ASN A 116 12.54 -4.32 9.93
CA ASN A 116 11.85 -3.51 10.91
C ASN A 116 10.59 -2.90 10.28
N PRO A 117 9.44 -2.90 10.97
CA PRO A 117 8.25 -2.22 10.50
C PRO A 117 8.54 -0.75 10.17
N TRP A 118 7.86 -0.23 9.16
CA TRP A 118 7.98 1.19 8.83
C TRP A 118 7.53 2.06 9.99
N GLU A 119 8.26 3.14 10.25
CA GLU A 119 7.75 4.23 11.05
C GLU A 119 6.51 4.85 10.42
N GLU A 120 5.62 5.42 11.22
CA GLU A 120 4.37 6.07 10.77
C GLU A 120 4.59 7.02 9.57
N LYS A 121 5.65 7.84 9.63
CA LYS A 121 5.99 8.75 8.53
C LYS A 121 6.27 8.01 7.22
N ASN A 122 7.06 6.95 7.27
CA ASN A 122 7.40 6.16 6.09
C ASN A 122 6.18 5.44 5.54
N GLN A 123 5.35 4.86 6.40
CA GLN A 123 4.11 4.22 5.99
C GLN A 123 3.18 5.20 5.26
N LEU A 124 2.99 6.41 5.79
CA LEU A 124 2.19 7.45 5.14
C LEU A 124 2.75 7.86 3.77
N LEU A 125 4.07 7.96 3.63
CA LEU A 125 4.69 8.27 2.34
C LEU A 125 4.48 7.15 1.32
N GLU A 126 4.58 5.90 1.72
CA GLU A 126 4.34 4.74 0.87
C GLU A 126 2.85 4.64 0.45
N GLU A 127 1.92 4.93 1.36
CA GLU A 127 0.49 5.06 1.03
C GLU A 127 0.26 6.15 -0.03
N LYS A 128 0.90 7.31 0.12
CA LYS A 128 0.78 8.39 -0.87
C LYS A 128 1.30 7.99 -2.25
N VAL A 129 2.34 7.18 -2.32
CA VAL A 129 2.85 6.62 -3.58
C VAL A 129 1.79 5.74 -4.24
N ALA A 130 1.21 4.80 -3.49
CA ALA A 130 0.26 3.81 -4.00
C ALA A 130 -1.16 4.37 -4.22
N LEU A 131 -1.64 5.24 -3.32
CA LEU A 131 -3.02 5.72 -3.31
C LEU A 131 -3.16 7.16 -3.84
N GLY A 132 -2.10 7.97 -3.72
CA GLY A 132 -2.11 9.39 -4.05
C GLY A 132 -2.45 10.29 -2.88
N PHE A 133 -2.79 9.73 -1.73
CA PHE A 133 -3.08 10.44 -0.49
C PHE A 133 -2.63 9.60 0.71
N TYR A 134 -2.61 10.21 1.90
CA TYR A 134 -2.34 9.53 3.16
C TYR A 134 -3.61 8.85 3.65
N PHE A 135 -3.59 7.53 3.82
CA PHE A 135 -4.77 6.74 4.16
C PHE A 135 -4.91 6.50 5.67
N SER A 136 -3.86 6.05 6.33
CA SER A 136 -3.90 5.68 7.74
C SER A 136 -3.73 6.86 8.71
N GLY A 137 -3.38 8.04 8.19
CA GLY A 137 -3.15 9.22 9.01
C GLY A 137 -2.88 10.47 8.18
N HIS A 138 -2.22 11.45 8.77
CA HIS A 138 -1.81 12.66 8.07
C HIS A 138 -0.39 13.05 8.48
N LEU A 139 0.47 13.32 7.51
CA LEU A 139 1.89 13.63 7.76
C LEU A 139 2.08 14.81 8.73
N PHE A 140 1.15 15.78 8.74
CA PHE A 140 1.16 16.90 9.68
C PHE A 140 1.00 16.43 11.14
N SER A 141 0.27 15.33 11.38
CA SER A 141 0.07 14.78 12.72
C SER A 141 1.39 14.36 13.37
N TYR A 142 2.32 13.83 12.57
CA TYR A 142 3.68 13.51 13.01
C TYR A 142 4.42 14.74 13.54
N TYR A 143 4.31 15.88 12.84
CA TYR A 143 4.96 17.13 13.24
C TYR A 143 4.18 17.92 14.28
N LYS A 144 2.90 17.62 14.53
CA LYS A 144 2.02 18.36 15.42
C LYS A 144 2.58 18.51 16.84
N LYS A 145 3.25 17.48 17.35
CA LYS A 145 3.86 17.51 18.69
C LYS A 145 4.98 18.55 18.77
N ILE A 146 5.81 18.63 17.72
CA ILE A 146 6.94 19.55 17.64
C ILE A 146 6.45 20.99 17.46
N ILE A 147 5.44 21.17 16.61
CA ILE A 147 4.95 22.50 16.19
C ILE A 147 4.06 23.12 17.27
N LYS A 148 3.39 22.32 18.11
CA LYS A 148 2.45 22.79 19.14
C LYS A 148 3.08 23.81 20.12
N SER A 149 4.38 23.71 20.36
CA SER A 149 5.11 24.67 21.22
C SER A 149 5.30 26.05 20.57
N PHE A 150 5.22 26.14 19.25
CA PHE A 150 5.44 27.38 18.49
C PHE A 150 4.15 27.99 17.94
N ILE A 151 3.12 27.15 17.70
CA ILE A 151 1.91 27.55 16.99
C ILE A 151 0.69 27.11 17.77
N SER A 152 -0.09 28.08 18.21
CA SER A 152 -1.33 27.85 18.98
C SER A 152 -2.58 27.94 18.12
N THR A 153 -2.52 28.60 16.96
CA THR A 153 -3.69 28.93 16.14
C THR A 153 -3.88 27.90 15.01
N ARG A 154 -5.06 27.31 14.92
CA ARG A 154 -5.45 26.43 13.81
C ARG A 154 -6.04 27.29 12.67
N LEU A 155 -5.91 26.82 11.42
CA LEU A 155 -6.46 27.51 10.26
C LEU A 155 -7.97 27.75 10.38
N VAL A 156 -8.71 26.82 10.98
CA VAL A 156 -10.18 26.94 11.20
C VAL A 156 -10.55 28.02 12.19
N ASP A 157 -9.63 28.41 13.07
CA ASP A 157 -9.85 29.41 14.12
C ASP A 157 -9.40 30.82 13.69
N LEU A 158 -8.93 31.00 12.45
CA LEU A 158 -8.49 32.29 11.93
C LEU A 158 -9.67 33.26 11.81
N LYS A 159 -9.50 34.47 12.35
CA LYS A 159 -10.46 35.57 12.24
C LYS A 159 -9.73 36.80 11.70
N PRO A 160 -10.40 37.69 10.94
CA PRO A 160 -9.81 38.95 10.51
C PRO A 160 -9.29 39.74 11.71
N ARG A 161 -8.00 40.14 11.69
CA ARG A 161 -7.37 41.00 12.67
C ARG A 161 -6.21 41.78 12.04
N GLN A 162 -5.76 42.84 12.69
CA GLN A 162 -4.63 43.66 12.20
C GLN A 162 -3.26 42.99 12.42
N GLU A 163 -3.15 42.10 13.41
CA GLU A 163 -1.89 41.42 13.73
C GLU A 163 -1.67 40.19 12.86
N SER A 164 -0.40 39.85 12.63
CA SER A 164 0.00 38.66 11.87
C SER A 164 -0.30 37.37 12.64
N TYR A 165 -0.66 36.32 11.90
CA TYR A 165 -0.79 34.97 12.42
C TYR A 165 0.46 34.16 12.12
N LEU A 166 0.94 33.41 13.13
CA LEU A 166 1.93 32.36 12.91
C LEU A 166 1.21 31.04 12.64
N ILE A 167 1.35 30.52 11.46
CA ILE A 167 0.72 29.28 11.02
C ILE A 167 1.77 28.28 10.51
N ALA A 168 1.46 26.98 10.57
CA ALA A 168 2.29 25.94 9.99
C ALA A 168 1.50 25.05 9.04
N GLY A 169 2.21 24.53 8.06
CA GLY A 169 1.66 23.61 7.07
C GLY A 169 2.76 22.78 6.40
N ILE A 170 2.34 21.78 5.64
CA ILE A 170 3.24 21.01 4.78
C ILE A 170 3.06 21.51 3.36
N VAL A 171 4.18 21.86 2.72
CA VAL A 171 4.17 22.26 1.30
C VAL A 171 3.81 21.03 0.46
N SER A 172 2.65 21.07 -0.18
CA SER A 172 2.17 19.98 -1.04
C SER A 172 2.65 20.09 -2.48
N SER A 173 2.84 21.32 -2.98
CA SER A 173 3.38 21.57 -4.32
C SER A 173 3.98 22.96 -4.41
N VAL A 174 4.99 23.12 -5.26
CA VAL A 174 5.59 24.41 -5.62
C VAL A 174 5.45 24.58 -7.13
N LYS A 175 4.88 25.70 -7.56
CA LYS A 175 4.76 26.04 -8.98
C LYS A 175 5.54 27.33 -9.24
N TYR A 176 6.50 27.27 -10.14
CA TYR A 176 7.23 28.45 -10.61
C TYR A 176 6.47 29.03 -11.80
N ARG A 177 6.19 30.33 -11.75
CA ARG A 177 5.69 31.08 -12.91
C ARG A 177 6.76 32.13 -13.25
N PRO A 178 7.28 32.17 -14.49
CA PRO A 178 8.12 33.26 -14.90
C PRO A 178 7.29 34.56 -14.84
N THR A 179 7.85 35.58 -14.21
CA THR A 179 7.32 36.94 -14.28
C THR A 179 7.77 37.52 -15.62
N SER A 180 6.84 37.92 -16.44
CA SER A 180 7.09 38.72 -17.65
C SER A 180 7.64 40.09 -17.28
#